data_75c36a9ad0d3eaf41e132ffd5c96c99f
#
_entry.id   75c36a9ad0d3eaf41e132ffd5c96c99f
#
_cell.length_a   1.000
_cell.length_b   1.000
_cell.length_c   1.000
_cell.angle_alpha   90.00
_cell.angle_beta   90.00
_cell.angle_gamma   90.00
#
_symmetry.space_group_name_H-M   'P 1'
#
loop_
_entity.id
_entity.type
_entity.pdbx_description
1 polymer ?
#
loop_
_entity_poly.entity_id
_entity_poly.type
_entity_poly.pdbx_seq_one_letter_code
_entity_poly.pdbx_strand_id
1 'polypeptide(L)'
;MEKNIAVIKGDGIGPEIVTEAMKVLDAVAKKYNHKFNYTEILMGGCSIYAYGVPLSDEALKIAKKSDSVLLGAIGGNTTTSPWYKLEPSLRPEAGLLKIRKELGLFANLRPAYLYDELKGACPLKEELTEGGFDMMIMRELTGGLYFGERSTEKEGDQMVARDSMSYSEVEIRRIAKRGFDIAMKRNKKVTSVDKANVLDTSRLWRKVVEEVAKEYPEVTLEHMLVDNCAMQLVRDPKQFDVILTENMFGDILSDEASMVTGSIGMLSSASLREDSFGMYEPSHGSAPDIAGQNIANPIATILSAAMMLRYSFDLDEEAKAVEEAIEKVLKEGYRTTDIMSEGKTLVGTREMGDLIVSHL
;
A
#
# COMPACT_ATOMS: atom_id res chain seq x y z
N MET A 1 21.70 -12.65 7.77
CA MET A 1 20.70 -12.79 8.87
C MET A 1 19.67 -13.86 8.53
N GLU A 2 18.86 -14.30 9.51
CA GLU A 2 17.72 -15.21 9.31
C GLU A 2 16.43 -14.52 9.74
N LYS A 3 15.37 -14.61 8.92
CA LYS A 3 14.07 -13.98 9.17
C LYS A 3 12.92 -14.91 8.79
N ASN A 4 11.83 -14.86 9.59
CA ASN A 4 10.62 -15.63 9.37
C ASN A 4 9.52 -14.72 8.82
N ILE A 5 8.99 -15.03 7.65
CA ILE A 5 8.01 -14.22 6.94
C ILE A 5 6.72 -15.03 6.83
N ALA A 6 5.62 -14.48 7.36
CA ALA A 6 4.29 -15.02 7.05
C ALA A 6 3.90 -14.56 5.65
N VAL A 7 3.46 -15.49 4.80
CA VAL A 7 3.09 -15.20 3.41
C VAL A 7 1.60 -15.44 3.22
N ILE A 8 0.89 -14.42 2.78
CA ILE A 8 -0.51 -14.45 2.41
C ILE A 8 -0.61 -14.24 0.90
N LYS A 9 -0.75 -15.32 0.15
CA LYS A 9 -0.96 -15.21 -1.30
C LYS A 9 -2.32 -14.58 -1.62
N GLY A 10 -3.34 -14.92 -0.84
CA GLY A 10 -4.68 -14.34 -0.95
C GLY A 10 -5.47 -14.83 -2.16
N ASP A 11 -6.13 -13.89 -2.84
CA ASP A 11 -7.13 -14.14 -3.88
C ASP A 11 -6.66 -13.62 -5.25
N GLY A 12 -7.34 -14.05 -6.31
CA GLY A 12 -7.15 -13.54 -7.66
C GLY A 12 -5.73 -13.65 -8.18
N ILE A 13 -5.11 -12.52 -8.54
CA ILE A 13 -3.71 -12.45 -9.00
C ILE A 13 -2.68 -12.60 -7.87
N GLY A 14 -3.11 -12.56 -6.62
CA GLY A 14 -2.22 -12.61 -5.45
C GLY A 14 -1.20 -13.74 -5.48
N PRO A 15 -1.59 -15.01 -5.75
CA PRO A 15 -0.66 -16.13 -5.87
C PRO A 15 0.44 -15.94 -6.92
N GLU A 16 0.13 -15.32 -8.06
CA GLU A 16 1.08 -15.08 -9.14
C GLU A 16 2.12 -14.04 -8.74
N ILE A 17 1.68 -12.87 -8.28
CA ILE A 17 2.57 -11.74 -7.95
C ILE A 17 3.42 -12.01 -6.71
N VAL A 18 2.89 -12.71 -5.69
CA VAL A 18 3.66 -13.12 -4.50
C VAL A 18 4.74 -14.14 -4.86
N THR A 19 4.46 -15.05 -5.77
CA THR A 19 5.46 -16.02 -6.24
C THR A 19 6.67 -15.30 -6.85
N GLU A 20 6.45 -14.26 -7.63
CA GLU A 20 7.54 -13.48 -8.22
C GLU A 20 8.29 -12.66 -7.16
N ALA A 21 7.59 -12.07 -6.20
CA ALA A 21 8.23 -11.36 -5.09
C ALA A 21 9.10 -12.29 -4.21
N MET A 22 8.61 -13.50 -3.91
CA MET A 22 9.41 -14.51 -3.19
C MET A 22 10.64 -14.93 -3.97
N LYS A 23 10.53 -15.12 -5.30
CA LYS A 23 11.66 -15.43 -6.18
C LYS A 23 12.75 -14.35 -6.12
N VAL A 24 12.36 -13.07 -6.12
CA VAL A 24 13.29 -11.95 -5.95
C VAL A 24 13.91 -11.94 -4.55
N LEU A 25 13.14 -12.16 -3.48
CA LEU A 25 13.66 -12.29 -2.12
C LEU A 25 14.67 -13.44 -1.99
N ASP A 26 14.43 -14.58 -2.61
CA ASP A 26 15.33 -15.73 -2.61
C ASP A 26 16.65 -15.42 -3.35
N ALA A 27 16.59 -14.68 -4.46
CA ALA A 27 17.76 -14.21 -5.18
C ALA A 27 18.61 -13.24 -4.34
N VAL A 28 17.95 -12.28 -3.66
CA VAL A 28 18.59 -11.38 -2.70
C VAL A 28 19.22 -12.16 -1.55
N ALA A 29 18.49 -13.10 -0.96
CA ALA A 29 18.99 -13.93 0.13
C ALA A 29 20.27 -14.69 -0.28
N LYS A 30 20.28 -15.25 -1.48
CA LYS A 30 21.45 -15.96 -2.04
C LYS A 30 22.63 -14.99 -2.27
N LYS A 31 22.39 -13.83 -2.86
CA LYS A 31 23.42 -12.84 -3.19
C LYS A 31 24.09 -12.26 -1.93
N TYR A 32 23.31 -11.96 -0.89
CA TYR A 32 23.78 -11.27 0.32
C TYR A 32 23.94 -12.21 1.52
N ASN A 33 23.83 -13.53 1.33
CA ASN A 33 23.99 -14.55 2.37
C ASN A 33 23.00 -14.38 3.54
N HIS A 34 21.72 -14.21 3.19
CA HIS A 34 20.62 -14.21 4.14
C HIS A 34 19.82 -15.52 4.04
N LYS A 35 18.93 -15.74 4.98
CA LYS A 35 17.98 -16.85 4.98
C LYS A 35 16.60 -16.33 5.34
N PHE A 36 15.65 -16.48 4.42
CA PHE A 36 14.24 -16.17 4.64
C PHE A 36 13.44 -17.47 4.71
N ASN A 37 12.73 -17.65 5.82
CA ASN A 37 11.86 -18.80 6.06
C ASN A 37 10.42 -18.33 5.83
N TYR A 38 9.69 -18.97 4.94
CA TYR A 38 8.32 -18.61 4.62
C TYR A 38 7.32 -19.55 5.28
N THR A 39 6.29 -18.99 5.90
CA THR A 39 5.13 -19.74 6.38
C THR A 39 3.89 -19.23 5.70
N GLU A 40 3.30 -20.04 4.83
CA GLU A 40 2.07 -19.66 4.14
C GLU A 40 0.86 -19.75 5.08
N ILE A 41 0.03 -18.69 5.07
CA ILE A 41 -1.23 -18.62 5.82
C ILE A 41 -2.35 -18.12 4.90
N LEU A 42 -3.57 -18.60 5.12
CA LEU A 42 -4.73 -18.23 4.32
C LEU A 42 -5.44 -17.01 4.89
N MET A 43 -5.78 -16.07 4.04
CA MET A 43 -6.65 -14.93 4.33
C MET A 43 -7.42 -14.52 3.07
N GLY A 44 -8.65 -14.02 3.26
CA GLY A 44 -9.52 -13.61 2.17
C GLY A 44 -10.50 -14.70 1.74
N GLY A 45 -10.89 -14.70 0.47
CA GLY A 45 -11.80 -15.68 -0.10
C GLY A 45 -11.27 -17.11 -0.02
N CYS A 46 -9.97 -17.31 -0.23
CA CYS A 46 -9.34 -18.63 -0.07
C CYS A 46 -9.48 -19.17 1.37
N SER A 47 -9.40 -18.33 2.40
CA SER A 47 -9.63 -18.71 3.79
C SER A 47 -11.11 -19.03 4.07
N ILE A 48 -12.02 -18.26 3.47
CA ILE A 48 -13.47 -18.52 3.58
C ILE A 48 -13.81 -19.90 2.99
N TYR A 49 -13.25 -20.26 1.85
CA TYR A 49 -13.44 -21.59 1.26
C TYR A 49 -12.89 -22.70 2.13
N ALA A 50 -11.73 -22.50 2.77
CA ALA A 50 -11.07 -23.53 3.56
C ALA A 50 -11.67 -23.67 4.98
N TYR A 51 -12.04 -22.55 5.60
CA TYR A 51 -12.33 -22.48 7.05
C TYR A 51 -13.65 -21.79 7.39
N GLY A 52 -14.38 -21.25 6.42
CA GLY A 52 -15.63 -20.52 6.65
C GLY A 52 -15.44 -19.10 7.23
N VAL A 53 -14.21 -18.64 7.40
CA VAL A 53 -13.87 -17.31 7.94
C VAL A 53 -12.77 -16.64 7.10
N PRO A 54 -12.79 -15.30 6.98
CA PRO A 54 -11.81 -14.58 6.14
C PRO A 54 -10.39 -14.58 6.72
N LEU A 55 -10.24 -14.81 8.02
CA LEU A 55 -8.96 -14.96 8.72
C LEU A 55 -9.14 -15.81 9.95
N SER A 56 -8.50 -16.98 9.98
CA SER A 56 -8.51 -17.87 11.14
C SER A 56 -7.62 -17.35 12.28
N ASP A 57 -7.93 -17.73 13.51
CA ASP A 57 -7.12 -17.35 14.67
C ASP A 57 -5.72 -18.00 14.63
N GLU A 58 -5.60 -19.17 14.00
CA GLU A 58 -4.30 -19.83 13.82
C GLU A 58 -3.42 -19.05 12.82
N ALA A 59 -3.97 -18.62 11.68
CA ALA A 59 -3.27 -17.76 10.73
C ALA A 59 -2.79 -16.46 11.39
N LEU A 60 -3.65 -15.84 12.20
CA LEU A 60 -3.30 -14.63 12.95
C LEU A 60 -2.17 -14.88 13.96
N LYS A 61 -2.17 -16.03 14.66
CA LYS A 61 -1.08 -16.39 15.60
C LYS A 61 0.25 -16.57 14.86
N ILE A 62 0.24 -17.15 13.67
CA ILE A 62 1.45 -17.31 12.86
C ILE A 62 1.96 -15.93 12.44
N ALA A 63 1.10 -15.06 11.93
CA ALA A 63 1.46 -13.69 11.55
C ALA A 63 2.09 -12.92 12.73
N LYS A 64 1.50 -13.01 13.94
CA LYS A 64 2.02 -12.36 15.17
C LYS A 64 3.40 -12.88 15.60
N LYS A 65 3.78 -14.11 15.23
CA LYS A 65 5.08 -14.71 15.59
C LYS A 65 6.17 -14.51 14.54
N SER A 66 5.79 -14.08 13.36
CA SER A 66 6.73 -13.82 12.26
C SER A 66 7.45 -12.49 12.45
N ASP A 67 8.56 -12.29 11.75
CA ASP A 67 9.30 -11.02 11.74
C ASP A 67 8.63 -9.98 10.83
N SER A 68 7.82 -10.44 9.86
CA SER A 68 7.07 -9.60 8.93
C SER A 68 5.99 -10.40 8.20
N VAL A 69 5.10 -9.72 7.48
CA VAL A 69 4.06 -10.32 6.63
C VAL A 69 4.21 -9.81 5.20
N LEU A 70 4.23 -10.72 4.23
CA LEU A 70 4.09 -10.42 2.81
C LEU A 70 2.71 -10.83 2.34
N LEU A 71 1.95 -9.90 1.79
CA LEU A 71 0.57 -10.11 1.33
C LEU A 71 0.46 -9.82 -0.17
N GLY A 72 -0.24 -10.68 -0.90
CA GLY A 72 -0.59 -10.48 -2.31
C GLY A 72 -1.81 -9.59 -2.47
N ALA A 73 -2.99 -10.20 -2.61
CA ALA A 73 -4.22 -9.45 -2.79
C ALA A 73 -5.41 -10.15 -2.14
N ILE A 74 -6.38 -9.38 -1.70
CA ILE A 74 -7.58 -9.88 -1.02
C ILE A 74 -8.84 -9.39 -1.74
N GLY A 75 -9.85 -10.24 -1.77
CA GLY A 75 -11.16 -9.91 -2.30
C GLY A 75 -11.47 -10.56 -3.64
N GLY A 76 -12.48 -10.05 -4.32
CA GLY A 76 -12.95 -10.58 -5.59
C GLY A 76 -13.94 -9.64 -6.24
N ASN A 77 -14.62 -10.14 -7.28
CA ASN A 77 -15.66 -9.39 -7.96
C ASN A 77 -16.89 -9.26 -7.07
N THR A 78 -17.31 -8.05 -6.73
CA THR A 78 -18.41 -7.76 -5.81
C THR A 78 -19.77 -8.29 -6.28
N THR A 79 -19.92 -8.53 -7.58
CA THR A 79 -21.17 -9.02 -8.18
C THR A 79 -21.20 -10.55 -8.29
N THR A 80 -20.08 -11.18 -8.63
CA THR A 80 -20.03 -12.61 -8.98
C THR A 80 -19.43 -13.49 -7.90
N SER A 81 -18.57 -12.96 -7.03
CA SER A 81 -17.94 -13.77 -5.98
C SER A 81 -18.94 -14.15 -4.87
N PRO A 82 -18.98 -15.42 -4.45
CA PRO A 82 -20.02 -15.92 -3.55
C PRO A 82 -19.98 -15.33 -2.14
N TRP A 83 -18.81 -14.92 -1.67
CA TRP A 83 -18.64 -14.34 -0.33
C TRP A 83 -19.26 -12.95 -0.14
N TYR A 84 -19.57 -12.21 -1.22
CA TYR A 84 -20.31 -10.94 -1.09
C TYR A 84 -21.80 -11.10 -0.77
N LYS A 85 -22.31 -12.34 -0.79
CA LYS A 85 -23.64 -12.70 -0.27
C LYS A 85 -23.62 -12.98 1.25
N LEU A 86 -22.44 -13.08 1.84
CA LEU A 86 -22.26 -13.27 3.28
C LEU A 86 -22.42 -11.95 4.03
N GLU A 87 -22.64 -12.08 5.35
CA GLU A 87 -22.60 -10.94 6.25
C GLU A 87 -21.27 -10.17 6.12
N PRO A 88 -21.26 -8.84 6.24
CA PRO A 88 -20.06 -8.03 6.07
C PRO A 88 -18.85 -8.50 6.90
N SER A 89 -19.08 -9.01 8.12
CA SER A 89 -18.03 -9.54 9.01
C SER A 89 -17.36 -10.84 8.49
N LEU A 90 -17.96 -11.50 7.53
CA LEU A 90 -17.46 -12.72 6.92
C LEU A 90 -16.90 -12.51 5.50
N ARG A 91 -16.85 -11.27 5.02
CA ARG A 91 -16.29 -10.96 3.71
C ARG A 91 -14.75 -10.88 3.77
N PRO A 92 -14.06 -11.03 2.63
CA PRO A 92 -12.59 -10.98 2.57
C PRO A 92 -11.99 -9.75 3.24
N GLU A 93 -12.57 -8.57 3.03
CA GLU A 93 -12.13 -7.28 3.56
C GLU A 93 -12.14 -7.25 5.10
N ALA A 94 -13.06 -7.98 5.73
CA ALA A 94 -13.10 -8.08 7.20
C ALA A 94 -11.83 -8.77 7.75
N GLY A 95 -11.29 -9.74 7.01
CA GLY A 95 -10.00 -10.38 7.34
C GLY A 95 -8.84 -9.38 7.30
N LEU A 96 -8.81 -8.54 6.26
CA LEU A 96 -7.77 -7.51 6.09
C LEU A 96 -7.85 -6.44 7.20
N LEU A 97 -9.03 -5.97 7.53
CA LEU A 97 -9.22 -5.01 8.64
C LEU A 97 -8.85 -5.65 9.99
N LYS A 98 -9.24 -6.93 10.21
CA LYS A 98 -8.89 -7.67 11.44
C LYS A 98 -7.38 -7.80 11.60
N ILE A 99 -6.63 -8.24 10.57
CA ILE A 99 -5.18 -8.44 10.68
C ILE A 99 -4.44 -7.11 10.92
N ARG A 100 -4.82 -6.03 10.24
CA ARG A 100 -4.24 -4.68 10.42
C ARG A 100 -4.41 -4.21 11.86
N LYS A 101 -5.61 -4.34 12.41
CA LYS A 101 -5.94 -3.97 13.80
C LYS A 101 -5.17 -4.83 14.80
N GLU A 102 -5.21 -6.15 14.65
CA GLU A 102 -4.61 -7.12 15.57
C GLU A 102 -3.08 -7.09 15.59
N LEU A 103 -2.45 -6.67 14.49
CA LEU A 103 -1.01 -6.46 14.39
C LEU A 103 -0.62 -5.01 14.75
N GLY A 104 -1.57 -4.10 14.98
CA GLY A 104 -1.30 -2.71 15.35
C GLY A 104 -0.66 -1.88 14.22
N LEU A 105 -0.99 -2.18 12.97
CA LEU A 105 -0.41 -1.57 11.77
C LEU A 105 -1.09 -0.24 11.46
N PHE A 106 -0.69 0.84 12.11
CA PHE A 106 -1.37 2.13 12.02
C PHE A 106 -0.82 3.05 10.93
N ALA A 107 0.44 2.88 10.51
CA ALA A 107 1.10 3.76 9.54
C ALA A 107 1.24 3.06 8.19
N ASN A 108 0.44 3.49 7.21
CA ASN A 108 0.53 2.97 5.85
C ASN A 108 1.31 3.93 4.95
N LEU A 109 2.40 3.43 4.41
CA LEU A 109 3.30 4.13 3.50
C LEU A 109 2.99 3.71 2.07
N ARG A 110 2.64 4.64 1.22
CA ARG A 110 2.38 4.43 -0.22
C ARG A 110 3.22 5.40 -1.05
N PRO A 111 4.43 4.99 -1.49
CA PRO A 111 5.26 5.81 -2.37
C PRO A 111 4.64 5.89 -3.76
N ALA A 112 4.56 7.09 -4.33
CA ALA A 112 4.17 7.32 -5.70
C ALA A 112 5.35 7.96 -6.44
N TYR A 113 6.07 7.14 -7.20
CA TYR A 113 7.27 7.51 -7.93
C TYR A 113 7.05 7.36 -9.43
N LEU A 114 7.30 8.41 -10.20
CA LEU A 114 7.25 8.36 -11.66
C LEU A 114 8.63 8.01 -12.23
N TYR A 115 8.75 6.78 -12.72
CA TYR A 115 9.94 6.33 -13.45
C TYR A 115 10.06 7.09 -14.80
N ASP A 116 11.26 7.53 -15.14
CA ASP A 116 11.53 8.19 -16.42
C ASP A 116 11.10 7.32 -17.61
N GLU A 117 11.27 6.01 -17.50
CA GLU A 117 10.90 5.00 -18.47
C GLU A 117 9.38 4.82 -18.65
N LEU A 118 8.59 5.27 -17.70
CA LEU A 118 7.12 5.14 -17.68
C LEU A 118 6.39 6.46 -17.95
N LYS A 119 7.09 7.54 -18.25
CA LYS A 119 6.46 8.84 -18.58
C LYS A 119 5.44 8.74 -19.72
N GLY A 120 5.68 7.85 -20.68
CA GLY A 120 4.72 7.59 -21.77
C GLY A 120 3.43 6.89 -21.36
N ALA A 121 3.39 6.23 -20.19
CA ALA A 121 2.18 5.64 -19.60
C ALA A 121 1.45 6.60 -18.65
N CYS A 122 2.10 7.70 -18.24
CA CYS A 122 1.51 8.71 -17.38
C CYS A 122 0.42 9.47 -18.13
N PRO A 123 -0.79 9.65 -17.55
CA PRO A 123 -1.89 10.37 -18.23
C PRO A 123 -1.73 11.89 -18.21
N LEU A 124 -0.74 12.41 -17.47
CA LEU A 124 -0.48 13.83 -17.38
C LEU A 124 0.24 14.36 -18.64
N LYS A 125 0.13 15.66 -18.86
CA LYS A 125 0.87 16.34 -19.91
C LYS A 125 2.38 16.21 -19.67
N GLU A 126 3.15 16.13 -20.75
CA GLU A 126 4.62 15.96 -20.72
C GLU A 126 5.32 17.03 -19.86
N GLU A 127 4.88 18.31 -19.96
CA GLU A 127 5.39 19.42 -19.15
C GLU A 127 5.28 19.22 -17.63
N LEU A 128 4.28 18.43 -17.18
CA LEU A 128 4.06 18.09 -15.77
C LEU A 128 4.93 16.92 -15.32
N THR A 129 5.37 16.08 -16.26
CA THR A 129 6.16 14.88 -15.97
C THR A 129 7.67 15.07 -16.18
N GLU A 130 8.09 16.21 -16.77
CA GLU A 130 9.49 16.55 -16.94
C GLU A 130 10.24 16.55 -15.59
N GLY A 131 11.34 15.81 -15.47
CA GLY A 131 12.09 15.63 -14.23
C GLY A 131 11.48 14.65 -13.23
N GLY A 132 10.35 14.01 -13.56
CA GLY A 132 9.67 13.06 -12.68
C GLY A 132 9.05 13.69 -11.43
N PHE A 133 8.53 12.89 -10.56
CA PHE A 133 8.12 13.24 -9.19
C PHE A 133 8.23 12.03 -8.27
N ASP A 134 8.45 12.29 -6.99
CA ASP A 134 8.57 11.30 -5.93
C ASP A 134 7.83 11.83 -4.70
N MET A 135 6.69 11.24 -4.37
CA MET A 135 5.92 11.59 -3.20
C MET A 135 5.60 10.36 -2.34
N MET A 136 5.46 10.57 -1.04
CA MET A 136 5.07 9.54 -0.08
C MET A 136 3.72 9.89 0.53
N ILE A 137 2.73 9.02 0.38
CA ILE A 137 1.46 9.17 1.07
C ILE A 137 1.50 8.39 2.38
N MET A 138 1.39 9.12 3.49
CA MET A 138 1.31 8.60 4.85
C MET A 138 -0.16 8.57 5.27
N ARG A 139 -0.76 7.39 5.20
CA ARG A 139 -2.15 7.12 5.55
C ARG A 139 -2.24 6.55 6.97
N GLU A 140 -3.03 7.15 7.86
CA GLU A 140 -3.44 6.47 9.08
C GLU A 140 -4.33 5.28 8.70
N LEU A 141 -4.12 4.08 9.29
CA LEU A 141 -4.68 2.84 8.76
C LEU A 141 -5.67 2.15 9.70
N THR A 142 -5.72 2.47 10.97
CA THR A 142 -6.45 1.72 12.01
C THR A 142 -7.54 2.50 12.72
N GLY A 143 -7.80 3.73 12.28
CA GLY A 143 -8.84 4.61 12.79
C GLY A 143 -9.83 5.07 11.72
N GLY A 144 -10.59 6.10 12.06
CA GLY A 144 -11.50 6.79 11.17
C GLY A 144 -12.75 6.02 10.77
N LEU A 145 -13.26 6.33 9.59
CA LEU A 145 -14.53 5.82 9.10
C LEU A 145 -14.56 4.28 8.95
N TYR A 146 -13.44 3.67 8.55
CA TYR A 146 -13.38 2.23 8.31
C TYR A 146 -13.44 1.39 9.58
N PHE A 147 -13.15 1.99 10.74
CA PHE A 147 -13.18 1.32 12.06
C PHE A 147 -14.24 1.86 13.00
N GLY A 148 -15.05 2.83 12.55
CA GLY A 148 -16.11 3.43 13.32
C GLY A 148 -17.36 2.55 13.47
N GLU A 149 -18.27 2.99 14.31
CA GLU A 149 -19.57 2.35 14.49
C GLU A 149 -20.42 2.48 13.23
N ARG A 150 -21.15 1.41 12.92
CA ARG A 150 -22.01 1.32 11.73
C ARG A 150 -23.37 0.77 12.13
N SER A 151 -24.41 1.33 11.53
CA SER A 151 -25.76 0.78 11.65
C SER A 151 -26.54 0.95 10.35
N THR A 152 -27.46 0.02 10.10
CA THR A 152 -28.48 0.16 9.07
C THR A 152 -29.81 -0.27 9.71
N GLU A 153 -30.67 0.70 10.00
CA GLU A 153 -31.87 0.49 10.81
C GLU A 153 -33.11 1.06 10.10
N LYS A 154 -34.27 0.49 10.42
CA LYS A 154 -35.53 1.03 9.92
C LYS A 154 -36.01 2.17 10.85
N GLU A 155 -36.15 3.36 10.30
CA GLU A 155 -36.71 4.52 10.96
C GLU A 155 -38.01 4.93 10.29
N GLY A 156 -39.13 4.72 10.98
CA GLY A 156 -40.46 4.88 10.37
C GLY A 156 -40.63 3.91 9.19
N ASP A 157 -40.88 4.46 8.00
CA ASP A 157 -41.08 3.68 6.79
C ASP A 157 -39.84 3.57 5.87
N GLN A 158 -38.69 4.09 6.30
CA GLN A 158 -37.47 4.11 5.49
C GLN A 158 -36.30 3.42 6.20
N MET A 159 -35.35 2.90 5.40
CA MET A 159 -34.07 2.40 5.90
C MET A 159 -33.08 3.56 6.02
N VAL A 160 -32.36 3.65 7.13
CA VAL A 160 -31.32 4.66 7.37
C VAL A 160 -30.03 3.96 7.71
N ALA A 161 -28.96 4.27 6.97
CA ALA A 161 -27.62 3.78 7.23
C ALA A 161 -26.74 4.91 7.81
N ARG A 162 -25.90 4.57 8.79
CA ARG A 162 -24.95 5.48 9.44
C ARG A 162 -23.59 4.84 9.56
N ASP A 163 -22.54 5.62 9.26
CA ASP A 163 -21.16 5.31 9.55
C ASP A 163 -20.55 6.47 10.35
N SER A 164 -19.85 6.18 11.45
CA SER A 164 -19.23 7.16 12.33
C SER A 164 -17.74 7.24 12.10
N MET A 165 -17.20 8.43 11.95
CA MET A 165 -15.77 8.70 11.90
C MET A 165 -15.28 9.26 13.23
N SER A 166 -14.25 8.65 13.81
CA SER A 166 -13.61 9.13 15.03
C SER A 166 -12.10 9.04 14.96
N TYR A 167 -11.42 10.01 15.56
CA TYR A 167 -9.98 10.04 15.79
C TYR A 167 -9.67 10.61 17.17
N SER A 168 -8.79 9.93 17.89
CA SER A 168 -8.22 10.43 19.15
C SER A 168 -6.92 11.21 18.90
N GLU A 169 -6.53 12.07 19.85
CA GLU A 169 -5.23 12.77 19.80
C GLU A 169 -4.04 11.79 19.73
N VAL A 170 -4.15 10.63 20.37
CA VAL A 170 -3.10 9.59 20.37
C VAL A 170 -2.91 9.01 18.98
N GLU A 171 -4.01 8.67 18.28
CA GLU A 171 -3.95 8.14 16.91
C GLU A 171 -3.36 9.15 15.93
N ILE A 172 -3.79 10.41 16.03
CA ILE A 172 -3.27 11.48 15.17
C ILE A 172 -1.78 11.72 15.46
N ARG A 173 -1.39 11.80 16.73
CA ARG A 173 0.00 12.08 17.14
C ARG A 173 0.96 11.01 16.68
N ARG A 174 0.61 9.74 16.80
CA ARG A 174 1.50 8.63 16.38
C ARG A 174 1.75 8.64 14.87
N ILE A 175 0.70 8.88 14.05
CA ILE A 175 0.88 8.91 12.60
C ILE A 175 1.57 10.21 12.16
N ALA A 176 1.30 11.34 12.81
CA ALA A 176 2.00 12.59 12.55
C ALA A 176 3.51 12.43 12.78
N LYS A 177 3.93 11.90 13.94
CA LYS A 177 5.35 11.64 14.21
C LYS A 177 5.99 10.81 13.11
N ARG A 178 5.36 9.71 12.68
CA ARG A 178 5.87 8.90 11.56
C ARG A 178 5.98 9.68 10.25
N GLY A 179 4.99 10.52 9.94
CA GLY A 179 5.03 11.38 8.74
C GLY A 179 6.19 12.38 8.79
N PHE A 180 6.42 13.02 9.93
CA PHE A 180 7.56 13.93 10.11
C PHE A 180 8.91 13.22 10.11
N ASP A 181 9.03 12.02 10.72
CA ASP A 181 10.25 11.20 10.68
C ASP A 181 10.62 10.81 9.22
N ILE A 182 9.62 10.45 8.40
CA ILE A 182 9.83 10.18 6.98
C ILE A 182 10.25 11.45 6.24
N ALA A 183 9.58 12.59 6.49
CA ALA A 183 9.93 13.86 5.85
C ALA A 183 11.36 14.32 6.18
N MET A 184 11.86 14.07 7.41
CA MET A 184 13.25 14.34 7.79
C MET A 184 14.28 13.59 6.94
N LYS A 185 13.92 12.41 6.42
CA LYS A 185 14.77 11.61 5.52
C LYS A 185 14.56 11.93 4.04
N ARG A 186 13.62 12.82 3.71
CA ARG A 186 13.26 13.25 2.37
C ARG A 186 13.49 14.77 2.20
N ASN A 187 12.61 15.46 1.49
CA ASN A 187 12.77 16.89 1.16
C ASN A 187 12.25 17.82 2.27
N LYS A 188 11.97 17.29 3.48
CA LYS A 188 11.57 18.04 4.67
C LYS A 188 10.30 18.88 4.47
N LYS A 189 9.32 18.33 3.75
CA LYS A 189 8.01 18.96 3.56
C LYS A 189 6.89 17.97 3.89
N VAL A 190 5.95 18.40 4.73
CA VAL A 190 4.70 17.67 5.04
C VAL A 190 3.50 18.51 4.59
N THR A 191 2.67 17.93 3.72
CA THR A 191 1.34 18.45 3.40
C THR A 191 0.32 17.64 4.18
N SER A 192 -0.21 18.23 5.27
CA SER A 192 -1.28 17.61 6.07
C SER A 192 -2.62 17.83 5.38
N VAL A 193 -3.28 16.74 4.99
CA VAL A 193 -4.52 16.76 4.21
C VAL A 193 -5.70 16.37 5.09
N ASP A 194 -6.73 17.22 5.10
CA ASP A 194 -7.90 17.12 5.95
C ASP A 194 -9.16 17.73 5.31
N LYS A 195 -10.27 17.75 6.04
CA LYS A 195 -11.51 18.46 5.69
C LYS A 195 -11.97 19.39 6.84
N ALA A 196 -11.03 20.16 7.40
CA ALA A 196 -11.23 20.96 8.61
C ALA A 196 -12.30 22.07 8.48
N ASN A 197 -12.63 22.49 7.25
CA ASN A 197 -13.72 23.42 6.99
C ASN A 197 -15.10 22.83 7.32
N VAL A 198 -15.22 21.48 7.42
CA VAL A 198 -16.51 20.78 7.67
C VAL A 198 -16.45 19.89 8.90
N LEU A 199 -15.39 19.06 9.06
CA LEU A 199 -15.34 17.96 10.01
C LEU A 199 -14.61 18.32 11.31
N ASP A 200 -15.20 17.94 12.46
CA ASP A 200 -14.56 18.10 13.76
C ASP A 200 -13.31 17.23 13.92
N THR A 201 -13.34 16.00 13.40
CA THR A 201 -12.18 15.11 13.38
C THR A 201 -11.00 15.73 12.64
N SER A 202 -11.24 16.40 11.52
CA SER A 202 -10.22 17.12 10.76
C SER A 202 -9.70 18.39 11.47
N ARG A 203 -10.54 19.07 12.23
CA ARG A 203 -10.10 20.20 13.09
C ARG A 203 -9.17 19.74 14.21
N LEU A 204 -9.50 18.61 14.85
CA LEU A 204 -8.62 17.98 15.84
C LEU A 204 -7.32 17.49 15.18
N TRP A 205 -7.42 16.84 14.00
CA TRP A 205 -6.27 16.40 13.21
C TRP A 205 -5.27 17.54 13.00
N ARG A 206 -5.74 18.67 12.46
CA ARG A 206 -4.91 19.83 12.17
C ARG A 206 -4.22 20.36 13.43
N LYS A 207 -4.97 20.53 14.53
CA LYS A 207 -4.42 20.98 15.83
C LYS A 207 -3.29 20.08 16.31
N VAL A 208 -3.48 18.76 16.31
CA VAL A 208 -2.47 17.81 16.81
C VAL A 208 -1.25 17.74 15.88
N VAL A 209 -1.45 17.81 14.56
CA VAL A 209 -0.34 17.86 13.59
C VAL A 209 0.50 19.11 13.78
N GLU A 210 -0.13 20.28 14.02
CA GLU A 210 0.59 21.54 14.36
C GLU A 210 1.37 21.45 15.66
N GLU A 211 0.86 20.71 16.66
CA GLU A 211 1.59 20.47 17.91
C GLU A 211 2.84 19.62 17.67
N VAL A 212 2.70 18.52 16.90
CA VAL A 212 3.83 17.63 16.55
C VAL A 212 4.86 18.35 15.69
N ALA A 213 4.44 19.21 14.77
CA ALA A 213 5.36 19.97 13.90
C ALA A 213 6.37 20.80 14.69
N LYS A 214 6.03 21.26 15.89
CA LYS A 214 6.96 22.01 16.77
C LYS A 214 8.17 21.17 17.22
N GLU A 215 8.06 19.85 17.20
CA GLU A 215 9.16 18.92 17.51
C GLU A 215 10.12 18.77 16.30
N TYR A 216 9.71 19.22 15.08
CA TYR A 216 10.43 19.08 13.83
C TYR A 216 10.66 20.42 13.10
N PRO A 217 11.44 21.36 13.69
CA PRO A 217 11.57 22.72 13.17
C PRO A 217 12.20 22.81 11.76
N GLU A 218 12.85 21.74 11.29
CA GLU A 218 13.43 21.67 9.96
C GLU A 218 12.41 21.27 8.87
N VAL A 219 11.22 20.80 9.25
CA VAL A 219 10.19 20.33 8.33
C VAL A 219 9.17 21.43 8.08
N THR A 220 8.95 21.77 6.83
CA THR A 220 7.88 22.70 6.44
C THR A 220 6.54 21.98 6.49
N LEU A 221 5.61 22.49 7.30
CA LEU A 221 4.23 22.00 7.35
C LEU A 221 3.31 22.93 6.55
N GLU A 222 2.54 22.32 5.64
CA GLU A 222 1.41 22.97 4.95
C GLU A 222 0.12 22.21 5.22
N HIS A 223 -1.02 22.90 5.28
CA HIS A 223 -2.33 22.29 5.35
C HIS A 223 -3.07 22.42 4.03
N MET A 224 -3.72 21.35 3.61
CA MET A 224 -4.51 21.36 2.38
C MET A 224 -5.85 20.63 2.60
N LEU A 225 -6.94 21.17 2.07
CA LEU A 225 -8.21 20.44 2.06
C LEU A 225 -8.14 19.30 1.06
N VAL A 226 -8.75 18.17 1.37
CA VAL A 226 -8.65 16.92 0.58
C VAL A 226 -9.12 17.09 -0.87
N ASP A 227 -10.18 17.85 -1.10
CA ASP A 227 -10.67 18.18 -2.44
C ASP A 227 -9.67 19.02 -3.26
N ASN A 228 -8.98 19.95 -2.62
CA ASN A 228 -7.89 20.67 -3.26
C ASN A 228 -6.68 19.76 -3.52
N CYS A 229 -6.33 18.88 -2.58
CA CYS A 229 -5.23 17.92 -2.75
C CYS A 229 -5.45 17.02 -3.98
N ALA A 230 -6.66 16.48 -4.15
CA ALA A 230 -7.02 15.71 -5.34
C ALA A 230 -6.81 16.51 -6.63
N MET A 231 -7.26 17.77 -6.68
CA MET A 231 -6.99 18.63 -7.85
C MET A 231 -5.49 18.88 -8.07
N GLN A 232 -4.72 19.10 -7.00
CA GLN A 232 -3.30 19.40 -7.09
C GLN A 232 -2.44 18.20 -7.48
N LEU A 233 -2.83 16.97 -7.12
CA LEU A 233 -2.16 15.74 -7.57
C LEU A 233 -2.13 15.65 -9.11
N VAL A 234 -3.21 16.06 -9.77
CA VAL A 234 -3.30 16.09 -11.24
C VAL A 234 -2.64 17.33 -11.84
N ARG A 235 -2.70 18.48 -11.13
CA ARG A 235 -2.24 19.76 -11.67
C ARG A 235 -0.74 20.00 -11.50
N ASP A 236 -0.20 19.63 -10.34
CA ASP A 236 1.21 19.83 -9.98
C ASP A 236 1.64 18.81 -8.92
N PRO A 237 1.85 17.53 -9.29
CA PRO A 237 2.27 16.49 -8.35
C PRO A 237 3.64 16.76 -7.73
N LYS A 238 4.50 17.54 -8.38
CA LYS A 238 5.87 17.85 -7.92
C LYS A 238 5.92 18.70 -6.65
N GLN A 239 4.84 19.39 -6.32
CA GLN A 239 4.77 20.20 -5.10
C GLN A 239 4.79 19.36 -3.82
N PHE A 240 4.46 18.06 -3.90
CA PHE A 240 4.34 17.17 -2.76
C PHE A 240 5.65 16.42 -2.47
N ASP A 241 5.97 16.26 -1.18
CA ASP A 241 7.00 15.36 -0.68
C ASP A 241 6.35 14.29 0.19
N VAL A 242 5.80 14.64 1.37
CA VAL A 242 5.03 13.75 2.21
C VAL A 242 3.60 14.28 2.36
N ILE A 243 2.62 13.52 1.93
CA ILE A 243 1.19 13.77 2.17
C ILE A 243 0.79 12.97 3.40
N LEU A 244 0.42 13.67 4.48
CA LEU A 244 -0.02 13.07 5.75
C LEU A 244 -1.53 13.20 5.87
N THR A 245 -2.27 12.09 6.00
CA THR A 245 -3.73 12.13 6.00
C THR A 245 -4.37 10.95 6.74
N GLU A 246 -5.66 11.09 7.01
CA GLU A 246 -6.50 10.09 7.63
C GLU A 246 -6.79 8.90 6.70
N ASN A 247 -7.47 7.88 7.22
CA ASN A 247 -7.64 6.58 6.58
C ASN A 247 -8.34 6.66 5.22
N MET A 248 -9.55 7.17 5.15
CA MET A 248 -10.35 7.19 3.91
C MET A 248 -9.77 8.16 2.87
N PHE A 249 -9.34 9.34 3.26
CA PHE A 249 -8.72 10.29 2.32
C PHE A 249 -7.39 9.73 1.78
N GLY A 250 -6.60 9.08 2.63
CA GLY A 250 -5.35 8.44 2.23
C GLY A 250 -5.55 7.29 1.25
N ASP A 251 -6.66 6.55 1.39
CA ASP A 251 -7.03 5.49 0.44
C ASP A 251 -7.29 6.09 -0.96
N ILE A 252 -8.18 7.06 -1.02
CA ILE A 252 -8.59 7.70 -2.29
C ILE A 252 -7.43 8.42 -2.97
N LEU A 253 -6.69 9.26 -2.22
CA LEU A 253 -5.59 10.05 -2.78
C LEU A 253 -4.41 9.19 -3.25
N SER A 254 -4.15 8.05 -2.59
CA SER A 254 -3.07 7.17 -3.03
C SER A 254 -3.41 6.40 -4.30
N ASP A 255 -4.68 6.03 -4.49
CA ASP A 255 -5.13 5.40 -5.73
C ASP A 255 -5.09 6.41 -6.90
N GLU A 256 -5.47 7.67 -6.64
CA GLU A 256 -5.30 8.76 -7.61
C GLU A 256 -3.82 8.98 -7.96
N ALA A 257 -2.94 9.07 -6.96
CA ALA A 257 -1.50 9.20 -7.17
C ALA A 257 -0.91 8.03 -7.96
N SER A 258 -1.41 6.81 -7.79
CA SER A 258 -0.97 5.64 -8.55
C SER A 258 -1.27 5.79 -10.04
N MET A 259 -2.43 6.30 -10.38
CA MET A 259 -2.81 6.55 -11.78
C MET A 259 -1.97 7.67 -12.40
N VAL A 260 -1.58 8.66 -11.61
CA VAL A 260 -0.67 9.74 -12.03
C VAL A 260 0.74 9.20 -12.32
N THR A 261 1.18 8.10 -11.68
CA THR A 261 2.45 7.43 -12.00
C THR A 261 2.38 6.47 -13.20
N GLY A 262 1.20 6.26 -13.75
CA GLY A 262 0.96 5.47 -14.95
C GLY A 262 0.27 4.12 -14.73
N SER A 263 0.39 3.49 -13.56
CA SER A 263 -0.33 2.24 -13.24
C SER A 263 -0.34 1.95 -11.75
N ILE A 264 -1.48 1.47 -11.25
CA ILE A 264 -1.62 0.93 -9.89
C ILE A 264 -0.73 -0.31 -9.67
N GLY A 265 -0.32 -1.02 -10.75
CA GLY A 265 0.62 -2.13 -10.71
C GLY A 265 2.06 -1.72 -10.34
N MET A 266 2.33 -0.41 -10.21
CA MET A 266 3.61 0.15 -9.77
C MET A 266 3.58 0.61 -8.31
N LEU A 267 2.40 0.67 -7.67
CA LEU A 267 2.25 1.23 -6.33
C LEU A 267 2.44 0.18 -5.24
N SER A 268 3.61 0.19 -4.62
CA SER A 268 3.93 -0.60 -3.43
C SER A 268 3.32 0.00 -2.17
N SER A 269 3.24 -0.78 -1.09
CA SER A 269 2.72 -0.32 0.19
C SER A 269 3.39 -1.06 1.36
N ALA A 270 3.60 -0.32 2.44
CA ALA A 270 4.03 -0.86 3.73
C ALA A 270 3.06 -0.40 4.82
N SER A 271 2.57 -1.33 5.61
CA SER A 271 1.77 -1.06 6.80
C SER A 271 2.61 -1.37 8.04
N LEU A 272 2.97 -0.33 8.79
CA LEU A 272 3.95 -0.39 9.88
C LEU A 272 3.29 -0.15 11.24
N ARG A 273 3.89 -0.74 12.28
CA ARG A 273 3.61 -0.40 13.68
C ARG A 273 4.76 0.44 14.26
N GLU A 274 4.80 0.65 15.57
CA GLU A 274 5.84 1.48 16.22
C GLU A 274 7.26 0.90 16.10
N ASP A 275 7.38 -0.42 16.16
CA ASP A 275 8.65 -1.13 16.00
C ASP A 275 8.98 -1.42 14.52
N SER A 276 9.89 -2.34 14.27
CA SER A 276 10.29 -2.74 12.91
C SER A 276 9.31 -3.71 12.24
N PHE A 277 8.24 -4.16 12.91
CA PHE A 277 7.29 -5.07 12.30
C PHE A 277 6.39 -4.36 11.26
N GLY A 278 6.20 -5.00 10.10
CA GLY A 278 5.33 -4.50 9.04
C GLY A 278 4.63 -5.61 8.26
N MET A 279 3.57 -5.21 7.57
CA MET A 279 2.91 -5.98 6.52
C MET A 279 3.08 -5.24 5.20
N TYR A 280 3.46 -5.95 4.16
CA TYR A 280 3.85 -5.41 2.87
C TYR A 280 2.98 -6.01 1.78
N GLU A 281 2.30 -5.16 1.03
CA GLU A 281 1.31 -5.53 0.04
C GLU A 281 1.29 -4.51 -1.11
N PRO A 282 0.97 -4.89 -2.36
CA PRO A 282 0.68 -3.91 -3.39
C PRO A 282 -0.61 -3.15 -3.04
N SER A 283 -0.78 -1.93 -3.54
CA SER A 283 -1.99 -1.14 -3.27
C SER A 283 -3.19 -1.56 -4.11
N HIS A 284 -2.97 -2.31 -5.19
CA HIS A 284 -4.05 -2.82 -6.04
C HIS A 284 -4.80 -4.01 -5.41
N GLY A 285 -6.01 -4.28 -5.91
CA GLY A 285 -6.84 -5.41 -5.50
C GLY A 285 -6.47 -6.73 -6.17
N SER A 286 -7.36 -7.71 -6.05
CA SER A 286 -7.16 -9.09 -6.50
C SER A 286 -7.34 -9.33 -8.01
N ALA A 287 -7.89 -8.37 -8.76
CA ALA A 287 -8.11 -8.44 -10.22
C ALA A 287 -8.52 -9.84 -10.73
N PRO A 288 -9.66 -10.37 -10.27
CA PRO A 288 -10.05 -11.76 -10.52
C PRO A 288 -10.30 -12.08 -12.00
N ASP A 289 -10.53 -11.06 -12.81
CA ASP A 289 -10.75 -11.13 -14.25
C ASP A 289 -9.48 -11.50 -15.04
N ILE A 290 -8.31 -11.20 -14.52
CA ILE A 290 -7.02 -11.53 -15.16
C ILE A 290 -6.22 -12.62 -14.41
N ALA A 291 -6.76 -13.16 -13.33
CA ALA A 291 -6.10 -14.19 -12.52
C ALA A 291 -5.80 -15.45 -13.33
N GLY A 292 -4.58 -16.00 -13.18
CA GLY A 292 -4.12 -17.20 -13.87
C GLY A 292 -3.71 -16.97 -15.32
N GLN A 293 -3.79 -15.76 -15.85
CA GLN A 293 -3.47 -15.44 -17.25
C GLN A 293 -2.00 -15.05 -17.48
N ASN A 294 -1.21 -14.93 -16.41
CA ASN A 294 0.21 -14.53 -16.48
C ASN A 294 0.41 -13.12 -17.12
N ILE A 295 -0.52 -12.19 -16.89
CA ILE A 295 -0.44 -10.82 -17.43
C ILE A 295 -0.40 -9.74 -16.34
N ALA A 296 -0.61 -10.11 -15.08
CA ALA A 296 -0.54 -9.20 -13.95
C ALA A 296 0.88 -8.63 -13.78
N ASN A 297 0.98 -7.34 -13.44
CA ASN A 297 2.26 -6.70 -13.15
C ASN A 297 2.72 -7.08 -11.73
N PRO A 298 3.87 -7.75 -11.53
CA PRO A 298 4.35 -8.14 -10.20
C PRO A 298 5.17 -7.04 -9.51
N ILE A 299 5.49 -5.92 -10.19
CA ILE A 299 6.45 -4.92 -9.72
C ILE A 299 6.02 -4.29 -8.40
N ALA A 300 4.73 -3.96 -8.22
CA ALA A 300 4.24 -3.39 -6.97
C ALA A 300 4.49 -4.31 -5.76
N THR A 301 4.29 -5.63 -5.92
CA THR A 301 4.55 -6.63 -4.87
C THR A 301 6.04 -6.80 -4.62
N ILE A 302 6.86 -6.78 -5.67
CA ILE A 302 8.33 -6.84 -5.57
C ILE A 302 8.88 -5.59 -4.86
N LEU A 303 8.37 -4.40 -5.19
CA LEU A 303 8.72 -3.15 -4.49
C LEU A 303 8.22 -3.17 -3.04
N SER A 304 7.06 -3.77 -2.75
CA SER A 304 6.59 -3.96 -1.37
C SER A 304 7.54 -4.89 -0.59
N ALA A 305 8.06 -5.93 -1.23
CA ALA A 305 9.11 -6.78 -0.64
C ALA A 305 10.43 -6.01 -0.43
N ALA A 306 10.81 -5.09 -1.32
CA ALA A 306 11.95 -4.20 -1.10
C ALA A 306 11.72 -3.26 0.11
N MET A 307 10.50 -2.73 0.27
CA MET A 307 10.14 -1.98 1.48
C MET A 307 10.26 -2.84 2.75
N MET A 308 9.92 -4.15 2.70
CA MET A 308 10.10 -5.07 3.83
C MET A 308 11.58 -5.22 4.18
N LEU A 309 12.45 -5.38 3.20
CA LEU A 309 13.90 -5.42 3.43
C LEU A 309 14.38 -4.15 4.14
N ARG A 310 13.93 -2.97 3.69
CA ARG A 310 14.33 -1.66 4.23
C ARG A 310 13.76 -1.41 5.62
N TYR A 311 12.45 -1.52 5.80
CA TYR A 311 11.78 -1.04 7.02
C TYR A 311 11.69 -2.08 8.14
N SER A 312 11.55 -3.36 7.82
CA SER A 312 11.47 -4.43 8.83
C SER A 312 12.82 -5.07 9.13
N PHE A 313 13.71 -5.15 8.13
CA PHE A 313 14.95 -5.92 8.29
C PHE A 313 16.21 -5.07 8.32
N ASP A 314 16.09 -3.75 8.12
CA ASP A 314 17.23 -2.81 8.09
C ASP A 314 18.28 -3.19 7.02
N LEU A 315 17.79 -3.59 5.84
CA LEU A 315 18.56 -4.07 4.69
C LEU A 315 18.43 -3.07 3.52
N ASP A 316 18.97 -1.86 3.68
CA ASP A 316 18.85 -0.79 2.69
C ASP A 316 19.59 -1.10 1.37
N GLU A 317 20.76 -1.74 1.43
CA GLU A 317 21.54 -2.11 0.23
C GLU A 317 20.79 -3.14 -0.62
N GLU A 318 20.17 -4.14 0.03
CA GLU A 318 19.39 -5.17 -0.62
C GLU A 318 18.10 -4.61 -1.22
N ALA A 319 17.41 -3.72 -0.51
CA ALA A 319 16.23 -3.03 -1.01
C ALA A 319 16.57 -2.21 -2.26
N LYS A 320 17.66 -1.44 -2.21
CA LYS A 320 18.15 -0.63 -3.32
C LYS A 320 18.53 -1.49 -4.53
N ALA A 321 19.17 -2.65 -4.30
CA ALA A 321 19.49 -3.58 -5.39
C ALA A 321 18.25 -4.06 -6.15
N VAL A 322 17.13 -4.32 -5.43
CA VAL A 322 15.85 -4.69 -6.05
C VAL A 322 15.30 -3.53 -6.87
N GLU A 323 15.29 -2.31 -6.32
CA GLU A 323 14.82 -1.09 -7.00
C GLU A 323 15.64 -0.82 -8.27
N GLU A 324 16.96 -0.91 -8.20
CA GLU A 324 17.85 -0.74 -9.36
C GLU A 324 17.67 -1.85 -10.42
N ALA A 325 17.38 -3.07 -10.00
CA ALA A 325 17.07 -4.16 -10.92
C ALA A 325 15.79 -3.88 -11.72
N ILE A 326 14.76 -3.37 -11.06
CA ILE A 326 13.51 -2.96 -11.72
C ILE A 326 13.79 -1.83 -12.73
N GLU A 327 14.54 -0.80 -12.33
CA GLU A 327 14.90 0.29 -13.25
C GLU A 327 15.64 -0.21 -14.49
N LYS A 328 16.59 -1.15 -14.35
CA LYS A 328 17.31 -1.73 -15.48
C LYS A 328 16.37 -2.45 -16.44
N VAL A 329 15.46 -3.28 -15.93
CA VAL A 329 14.47 -3.98 -16.75
C VAL A 329 13.58 -3.00 -17.51
N LEU A 330 13.15 -1.93 -16.86
CA LEU A 330 12.36 -0.87 -17.49
C LEU A 330 13.18 -0.09 -18.55
N LYS A 331 14.47 0.19 -18.30
CA LYS A 331 15.39 0.83 -19.27
C LYS A 331 15.62 -0.03 -20.52
N GLU A 332 15.71 -1.33 -20.37
CA GLU A 332 15.81 -2.29 -21.48
C GLU A 332 14.53 -2.39 -22.32
N GLY A 333 13.44 -1.80 -21.83
CA GLY A 333 12.19 -1.67 -22.58
C GLY A 333 11.17 -2.76 -22.35
N TYR A 334 11.35 -3.64 -21.36
CA TYR A 334 10.35 -4.65 -21.00
C TYR A 334 9.17 -4.04 -20.25
N ARG A 335 7.96 -4.48 -20.56
CA ARG A 335 6.71 -3.95 -20.00
C ARG A 335 5.68 -5.06 -19.79
N THR A 336 4.93 -4.97 -18.71
CA THR A 336 3.65 -5.68 -18.58
C THR A 336 2.53 -4.93 -19.29
N THR A 337 1.37 -5.55 -19.44
CA THR A 337 0.25 -5.00 -20.24
C THR A 337 -0.21 -3.62 -19.76
N ASP A 338 -0.25 -3.40 -18.46
CA ASP A 338 -0.73 -2.17 -17.81
C ASP A 338 0.17 -0.94 -18.02
N ILE A 339 1.48 -1.18 -18.23
CA ILE A 339 2.48 -0.13 -18.46
C ILE A 339 3.05 -0.17 -19.88
N MET A 340 2.36 -0.84 -20.79
CA MET A 340 2.82 -1.00 -22.17
C MET A 340 2.80 0.33 -22.94
N SER A 341 3.82 0.55 -23.75
CA SER A 341 3.93 1.69 -24.64
C SER A 341 4.60 1.31 -25.98
N GLU A 342 4.47 2.16 -26.99
CA GLU A 342 5.00 1.90 -28.32
C GLU A 342 6.53 1.66 -28.31
N GLY A 343 6.98 0.68 -29.10
CA GLY A 343 8.39 0.34 -29.22
C GLY A 343 8.96 -0.47 -28.03
N LYS A 344 8.11 -0.92 -27.08
CA LYS A 344 8.51 -1.75 -25.95
C LYS A 344 8.17 -3.21 -26.14
N THR A 345 8.80 -4.07 -25.34
CA THR A 345 8.62 -5.53 -25.38
C THR A 345 7.64 -5.96 -24.30
N LEU A 346 6.52 -6.54 -24.71
CA LEU A 346 5.52 -7.08 -23.78
C LEU A 346 6.04 -8.38 -23.16
N VAL A 347 5.95 -8.47 -21.83
CA VAL A 347 6.28 -9.68 -21.05
C VAL A 347 5.16 -10.02 -20.07
N GLY A 348 5.08 -11.29 -19.70
CA GLY A 348 4.13 -11.75 -18.69
C GLY A 348 4.65 -11.57 -17.25
N THR A 349 3.80 -11.92 -16.29
CA THR A 349 4.10 -11.82 -14.83
C THR A 349 5.40 -12.56 -14.48
N ARG A 350 5.53 -13.81 -14.92
CA ARG A 350 6.70 -14.66 -14.63
C ARG A 350 7.96 -14.13 -15.29
N GLU A 351 7.87 -13.76 -16.57
CA GLU A 351 9.01 -13.19 -17.30
C GLU A 351 9.52 -11.90 -16.66
N MET A 352 8.63 -11.02 -16.22
CA MET A 352 9.02 -9.80 -15.52
C MET A 352 9.79 -10.15 -14.24
N GLY A 353 9.31 -11.09 -13.43
CA GLY A 353 10.02 -11.56 -12.24
C GLY A 353 11.39 -12.17 -12.56
N ASP A 354 11.50 -13.01 -13.61
CA ASP A 354 12.76 -13.62 -14.05
C ASP A 354 13.77 -12.56 -14.52
N LEU A 355 13.32 -11.56 -15.27
CA LEU A 355 14.14 -10.44 -15.71
C LEU A 355 14.70 -9.64 -14.52
N ILE A 356 13.85 -9.31 -13.53
CA ILE A 356 14.30 -8.59 -12.32
C ILE A 356 15.36 -9.42 -11.58
N VAL A 357 15.15 -10.72 -11.40
CA VAL A 357 16.14 -11.62 -10.76
C VAL A 357 17.46 -11.63 -11.55
N SER A 358 17.43 -11.60 -12.88
CA SER A 358 18.64 -11.62 -13.71
C SER A 358 19.50 -10.36 -13.59
N HIS A 359 18.94 -9.27 -13.08
CA HIS A 359 19.62 -7.97 -12.89
C HIS A 359 20.05 -7.70 -11.44
N LEU A 360 19.73 -8.63 -10.52
CA LEU A 360 20.24 -8.61 -9.15
C LEU A 360 21.69 -9.08 -9.10
#